data_876d9bc8e5f68096348ad0488f43b715
#
_entry.id   876d9bc8e5f68096348ad0488f43b715
#
_cell.length_a   1.000
_cell.length_b   1.000
_cell.length_c   1.000
_cell.angle_alpha   90.00
_cell.angle_beta   90.00
_cell.angle_gamma   90.00
#
_symmetry.space_group_name_H-M   'P 1'
#
loop_
_entity.id
_entity.type
_entity.pdbx_description
1 polymer ?
#
loop_
_entity_poly.entity_id
_entity_poly.type
_entity_poly.pdbx_seq_one_letter_code
_entity_poly.pdbx_strand_id
1 'polypeptide(L)'
;MSTILIKKNDTSGHIPASGDLTNDSGGAEIAVNTADGKLYTKNSAGEIIELIKQKMKRVHFFSSTTTWVVPSGVDYCIAEVCGGGGGGGDVGTPTAGGNSEVSYGGDTFSGVGGDAVLISFMGNYGTCRSGRAFSGQSAFFGSVRDRRSFVGMIPAAVNEFGINLTPGETVTITVGAGGAQGALSAYAPGPGTANGGSGFVNIEYWI
;
A
#
# COMPACT_ATOMS: atom_id res chain seq x y z
N MET A 1 38.48 -33.12 -19.01
CA MET A 1 37.65 -31.91 -18.81
C MET A 1 36.22 -32.34 -19.03
N SER A 2 35.35 -32.29 -18.01
CA SER A 2 33.96 -32.72 -18.16
C SER A 2 33.15 -31.54 -18.69
N THR A 3 32.43 -31.73 -19.80
CA THR A 3 31.57 -30.70 -20.38
C THR A 3 30.15 -30.90 -19.85
N ILE A 4 29.57 -29.90 -19.23
CA ILE A 4 28.15 -29.90 -18.84
C ILE A 4 27.37 -29.37 -20.05
N LEU A 5 26.49 -30.16 -20.61
CA LEU A 5 25.58 -29.73 -21.67
C LEU A 5 24.24 -29.32 -21.05
N ILE A 6 23.82 -28.10 -21.33
CA ILE A 6 22.52 -27.56 -20.91
C ILE A 6 21.58 -27.65 -22.11
N LYS A 7 20.37 -28.23 -21.92
CA LYS A 7 19.34 -28.23 -22.94
C LYS A 7 18.85 -26.81 -23.21
N LYS A 8 18.66 -26.47 -24.48
CA LYS A 8 18.32 -25.12 -24.93
C LYS A 8 17.05 -25.12 -25.76
N ASN A 9 16.19 -24.13 -25.59
CA ASN A 9 15.11 -23.77 -26.49
C ASN A 9 15.12 -22.27 -26.71
N ASP A 10 14.79 -21.80 -27.91
CA ASP A 10 14.74 -20.38 -28.30
C ASP A 10 13.36 -19.93 -28.77
N THR A 11 12.33 -20.72 -28.48
CA THR A 11 10.92 -20.37 -28.74
C THR A 11 10.33 -19.69 -27.52
N SER A 12 9.83 -18.45 -27.68
CA SER A 12 9.17 -17.69 -26.60
C SER A 12 7.96 -18.45 -26.05
N GLY A 13 7.82 -18.46 -24.73
CA GLY A 13 6.75 -19.17 -24.02
C GLY A 13 6.92 -20.68 -23.92
N HIS A 14 7.97 -21.27 -24.49
CA HIS A 14 8.18 -22.71 -24.42
C HIS A 14 8.63 -23.14 -23.01
N ILE A 15 7.90 -24.09 -22.45
CA ILE A 15 8.22 -24.79 -21.19
C ILE A 15 8.60 -26.21 -21.54
N PRO A 16 9.74 -26.77 -21.05
CA PRO A 16 10.10 -28.18 -21.30
C PRO A 16 8.99 -29.13 -20.84
N ALA A 17 8.77 -30.20 -21.61
CA ALA A 17 7.91 -31.28 -21.13
C ALA A 17 8.65 -32.14 -20.07
N SER A 18 7.90 -32.84 -19.22
CA SER A 18 8.50 -33.71 -18.18
C SER A 18 9.45 -34.77 -18.74
N GLY A 19 9.24 -35.25 -19.98
CA GLY A 19 10.13 -36.17 -20.67
C GLY A 19 11.41 -35.55 -21.22
N ASP A 20 11.47 -34.22 -21.31
CA ASP A 20 12.65 -33.53 -21.87
C ASP A 20 13.79 -33.42 -20.86
N LEU A 21 13.50 -33.50 -19.56
CA LEU A 21 14.50 -33.38 -18.50
C LEU A 21 14.57 -34.62 -17.64
N THR A 22 15.81 -35.00 -17.29
CA THR A 22 16.10 -36.09 -16.38
C THR A 22 16.28 -35.59 -14.96
N ASN A 23 15.77 -36.33 -13.99
CA ASN A 23 16.07 -36.19 -12.57
C ASN A 23 16.12 -37.59 -11.96
N ASP A 24 17.30 -38.14 -11.86
CA ASP A 24 17.56 -39.46 -11.32
C ASP A 24 18.73 -39.46 -10.32
N SER A 25 19.16 -40.63 -9.86
CA SER A 25 20.28 -40.73 -8.90
C SER A 25 21.62 -40.23 -9.48
N GLY A 26 21.72 -40.04 -10.79
CA GLY A 26 22.92 -39.51 -11.45
C GLY A 26 22.97 -37.98 -11.53
N GLY A 27 21.86 -37.31 -11.24
CA GLY A 27 21.78 -35.86 -11.25
C GLY A 27 20.51 -35.31 -11.88
N ALA A 28 20.37 -33.96 -11.81
CA ALA A 28 19.28 -33.23 -12.41
C ALA A 28 19.77 -32.44 -13.63
N GLU A 29 18.98 -32.42 -14.69
CA GLU A 29 19.25 -31.60 -15.87
C GLU A 29 18.64 -30.21 -15.74
N ILE A 30 19.28 -29.25 -16.40
CA ILE A 30 18.79 -27.87 -16.53
C ILE A 30 18.47 -27.59 -17.99
N ALA A 31 17.35 -26.96 -18.25
CA ALA A 31 17.02 -26.39 -19.55
C ALA A 31 16.97 -24.85 -19.48
N VAL A 32 17.40 -24.20 -20.57
CA VAL A 32 17.36 -22.75 -20.73
C VAL A 32 16.41 -22.42 -21.87
N ASN A 33 15.40 -21.61 -21.62
CA ASN A 33 14.70 -20.89 -22.66
C ASN A 33 15.43 -19.58 -22.92
N THR A 34 16.16 -19.48 -24.01
CA THR A 34 16.97 -18.29 -24.31
C THR A 34 16.18 -17.14 -24.88
N ALA A 35 14.96 -17.38 -25.40
CA ALA A 35 14.07 -16.32 -25.85
C ALA A 35 13.47 -15.54 -24.66
N ASP A 36 13.17 -16.25 -23.55
CA ASP A 36 12.52 -15.68 -22.39
C ASP A 36 13.49 -15.46 -21.21
N GLY A 37 14.75 -15.94 -21.32
CA GLY A 37 15.74 -15.86 -20.23
C GLY A 37 15.41 -16.74 -19.02
N LYS A 38 14.67 -17.84 -19.23
CA LYS A 38 14.17 -18.71 -18.16
C LYS A 38 14.98 -19.98 -18.01
N LEU A 39 15.13 -20.42 -16.76
CA LEU A 39 15.80 -21.68 -16.39
C LEU A 39 14.79 -22.65 -15.79
N TYR A 40 14.85 -23.90 -16.22
CA TYR A 40 13.97 -24.97 -15.76
C TYR A 40 14.76 -26.17 -15.28
N THR A 41 14.20 -26.89 -14.32
CA THR A 41 14.63 -28.24 -13.94
C THR A 41 13.43 -29.12 -13.63
N LYS A 42 13.64 -30.41 -13.39
CA LYS A 42 12.62 -31.35 -13.00
C LYS A 42 12.80 -31.71 -11.52
N ASN A 43 11.76 -31.57 -10.71
CA ASN A 43 11.80 -31.99 -9.31
C ASN A 43 11.65 -33.50 -9.12
N SER A 44 11.78 -34.00 -7.90
CA SER A 44 11.66 -35.43 -7.57
C SER A 44 10.25 -36.00 -7.81
N ALA A 45 9.22 -35.18 -7.90
CA ALA A 45 7.86 -35.57 -8.27
C ALA A 45 7.65 -35.68 -9.78
N GLY A 46 8.66 -35.34 -10.60
CA GLY A 46 8.59 -35.38 -12.07
C GLY A 46 8.02 -34.08 -12.68
N GLU A 47 7.79 -33.04 -11.89
CA GLU A 47 7.25 -31.77 -12.36
C GLU A 47 8.36 -30.84 -12.84
N ILE A 48 8.06 -30.06 -13.89
CA ILE A 48 8.97 -29.03 -14.38
C ILE A 48 8.79 -27.78 -13.51
N ILE A 49 9.90 -27.32 -12.92
CA ILE A 49 9.94 -26.10 -12.11
C ILE A 49 10.84 -25.04 -12.75
N GLU A 50 10.40 -23.81 -12.74
CA GLU A 50 11.20 -22.64 -13.09
C GLU A 50 12.12 -22.27 -11.92
N LEU A 51 13.44 -22.31 -12.12
CA LEU A 51 14.44 -22.11 -11.05
C LEU A 51 14.54 -20.65 -10.58
N ILE A 52 14.28 -19.71 -11.47
CA ILE A 52 14.36 -18.28 -11.18
C ILE A 52 13.05 -17.65 -11.61
N LYS A 53 12.10 -17.56 -10.69
CA LYS A 53 10.89 -16.75 -10.91
C LYS A 53 11.21 -15.30 -10.53
N GLN A 54 11.30 -14.43 -11.51
CA GLN A 54 11.29 -13.00 -11.24
C GLN A 54 9.89 -12.61 -10.77
N LYS A 55 9.74 -12.41 -9.46
CA LYS A 55 8.52 -11.82 -8.93
C LYS A 55 8.52 -10.33 -9.28
N MET A 56 7.52 -9.88 -10.01
CA MET A 56 7.32 -8.45 -10.30
C MET A 56 6.54 -7.80 -9.17
N LYS A 57 7.06 -6.68 -8.66
CA LYS A 57 6.33 -5.84 -7.71
C LYS A 57 5.13 -5.22 -8.39
N ARG A 58 3.98 -5.34 -7.76
CA ARG A 58 2.72 -4.68 -8.12
C ARG A 58 2.29 -3.78 -6.99
N VAL A 59 1.61 -2.70 -7.33
CA VAL A 59 1.08 -1.73 -6.37
C VAL A 59 -0.36 -1.45 -6.73
N HIS A 60 -1.26 -1.60 -5.75
CA HIS A 60 -2.67 -1.19 -5.86
C HIS A 60 -2.95 -0.07 -4.88
N PHE A 61 -3.44 1.05 -5.40
CA PHE A 61 -3.84 2.21 -4.62
C PHE A 61 -5.36 2.29 -4.52
N PHE A 62 -5.87 2.40 -3.29
CA PHE A 62 -7.29 2.51 -2.99
C PHE A 62 -7.58 3.85 -2.32
N SER A 63 -8.42 4.66 -2.96
CA SER A 63 -8.92 5.96 -2.47
C SER A 63 -10.40 5.90 -2.05
N SER A 64 -11.02 4.73 -2.10
CA SER A 64 -12.40 4.48 -1.69
C SER A 64 -12.55 3.09 -1.11
N THR A 65 -13.53 2.92 -0.23
CA THR A 65 -13.88 1.63 0.36
C THR A 65 -14.30 0.63 -0.72
N THR A 66 -13.68 -0.55 -0.71
CA THR A 66 -13.90 -1.62 -1.68
C THR A 66 -13.41 -2.96 -1.14
N THR A 67 -13.46 -3.98 -1.96
CA THR A 67 -12.82 -5.27 -1.72
C THR A 67 -11.76 -5.55 -2.78
N TRP A 68 -10.73 -6.30 -2.39
CA TRP A 68 -9.67 -6.75 -3.29
C TRP A 68 -9.54 -8.27 -3.19
N VAL A 69 -9.60 -8.95 -4.33
CA VAL A 69 -9.37 -10.40 -4.38
C VAL A 69 -7.88 -10.65 -4.56
N VAL A 70 -7.30 -11.48 -3.71
CA VAL A 70 -5.88 -11.83 -3.73
C VAL A 70 -5.56 -12.56 -5.04
N PRO A 71 -4.64 -12.04 -5.88
CA PRO A 71 -4.28 -12.69 -7.14
C PRO A 71 -3.64 -14.07 -6.93
N SER A 72 -3.76 -14.93 -7.94
CA SER A 72 -3.08 -16.22 -7.94
C SER A 72 -1.57 -16.04 -7.80
N GLY A 73 -0.93 -16.81 -6.93
CA GLY A 73 0.52 -16.77 -6.68
C GLY A 73 0.97 -15.67 -5.71
N VAL A 74 0.03 -14.90 -5.14
CA VAL A 74 0.30 -13.91 -4.09
C VAL A 74 0.02 -14.53 -2.73
N ASP A 75 1.04 -14.68 -1.92
CA ASP A 75 1.00 -15.25 -0.56
C ASP A 75 1.35 -14.24 0.53
N TYR A 76 1.77 -13.03 0.12
CA TYR A 76 2.18 -11.96 1.03
C TYR A 76 2.01 -10.60 0.39
N CYS A 77 1.64 -9.60 1.18
CA CYS A 77 1.66 -8.19 0.76
C CYS A 77 2.18 -7.28 1.87
N ILE A 78 2.53 -6.07 1.48
CA ILE A 78 2.76 -4.94 2.39
C ILE A 78 1.61 -3.96 2.15
N ALA A 79 0.87 -3.65 3.23
CA ALA A 79 -0.20 -2.68 3.20
C ALA A 79 0.22 -1.39 3.92
N GLU A 80 0.22 -0.27 3.20
CA GLU A 80 0.33 1.06 3.80
C GLU A 80 -1.08 1.61 3.98
N VAL A 81 -1.45 1.94 5.23
CA VAL A 81 -2.80 2.36 5.61
C VAL A 81 -2.75 3.75 6.22
N CYS A 82 -3.42 4.71 5.59
CA CYS A 82 -3.49 6.08 6.05
C CYS A 82 -4.95 6.49 6.30
N GLY A 83 -5.28 6.88 7.52
CA GLY A 83 -6.60 7.41 7.85
C GLY A 83 -6.90 8.75 7.19
N GLY A 84 -8.14 9.22 7.26
CA GLY A 84 -8.52 10.54 6.81
C GLY A 84 -7.95 11.64 7.70
N GLY A 85 -7.61 12.80 7.15
CA GLY A 85 -7.19 13.97 7.91
C GLY A 85 -8.33 14.57 8.73
N GLY A 86 -8.03 15.18 9.87
CA GLY A 86 -9.01 15.91 10.66
C GLY A 86 -9.44 17.22 10.01
N GLY A 87 -10.65 17.69 10.30
CA GLY A 87 -11.14 19.00 9.91
C GLY A 87 -10.57 20.12 10.80
N GLY A 88 -10.51 21.34 10.28
CA GLY A 88 -10.08 22.53 11.00
C GLY A 88 -11.18 23.58 11.12
N GLY A 89 -11.14 24.39 12.17
CA GLY A 89 -12.05 25.51 12.37
C GLY A 89 -11.58 26.41 13.49
N ASP A 90 -12.09 27.67 13.54
CA ASP A 90 -11.80 28.59 14.62
C ASP A 90 -12.97 28.70 15.63
N VAL A 91 -14.18 28.42 15.19
CA VAL A 91 -15.37 28.23 16.03
C VAL A 91 -16.17 27.03 15.54
N GLY A 92 -17.00 26.48 16.40
CA GLY A 92 -17.74 25.28 16.12
C GLY A 92 -16.95 24.00 16.45
N THR A 93 -17.45 22.87 16.00
CA THR A 93 -16.86 21.56 16.28
C THR A 93 -16.39 20.89 14.98
N PRO A 94 -15.15 21.13 14.55
CA PRO A 94 -14.59 20.30 13.48
C PRO A 94 -14.54 18.85 13.94
N THR A 95 -14.56 17.91 12.99
CA THR A 95 -14.54 16.48 13.31
C THR A 95 -13.20 15.85 12.95
N ALA A 96 -12.84 14.80 13.68
CA ALA A 96 -11.70 13.97 13.33
C ALA A 96 -11.94 13.28 11.97
N GLY A 97 -10.87 12.89 11.31
CA GLY A 97 -10.91 12.02 10.15
C GLY A 97 -11.27 10.58 10.54
N GLY A 98 -11.80 9.83 9.59
CA GLY A 98 -12.10 8.42 9.77
C GLY A 98 -10.86 7.53 9.65
N ASN A 99 -10.89 6.37 10.29
CA ASN A 99 -9.84 5.36 10.11
C ASN A 99 -9.91 4.75 8.71
N SER A 100 -8.75 4.46 8.13
CA SER A 100 -8.66 3.52 7.02
C SER A 100 -8.24 2.15 7.56
N GLU A 101 -8.70 1.07 6.92
CA GLU A 101 -8.50 -0.28 7.44
C GLU A 101 -8.33 -1.29 6.31
N VAL A 102 -7.51 -2.29 6.58
CA VAL A 102 -7.41 -3.53 5.80
C VAL A 102 -7.85 -4.67 6.70
N SER A 103 -8.93 -5.36 6.36
CA SER A 103 -9.45 -6.49 7.13
C SER A 103 -9.28 -7.79 6.35
N TYR A 104 -8.62 -8.77 6.98
CA TYR A 104 -8.33 -10.06 6.38
C TYR A 104 -8.13 -11.14 7.46
N GLY A 105 -8.71 -12.33 7.25
CA GLY A 105 -8.52 -13.50 8.13
C GLY A 105 -9.01 -13.31 9.57
N GLY A 106 -9.88 -12.33 9.83
CA GLY A 106 -10.35 -11.97 11.18
C GLY A 106 -9.52 -10.86 11.85
N ASP A 107 -8.39 -10.47 11.26
CA ASP A 107 -7.57 -9.36 11.73
C ASP A 107 -7.94 -8.06 11.01
N THR A 108 -7.70 -6.92 11.68
CA THR A 108 -7.88 -5.58 11.12
C THR A 108 -6.63 -4.73 11.36
N PHE A 109 -6.08 -4.21 10.28
CA PHE A 109 -4.90 -3.35 10.24
C PHE A 109 -5.34 -1.92 9.96
N SER A 110 -5.16 -1.02 10.93
CA SER A 110 -5.74 0.32 10.88
C SER A 110 -4.72 1.43 10.76
N GLY A 111 -5.02 2.41 9.90
CA GLY A 111 -4.45 3.75 9.92
C GLY A 111 -5.44 4.70 10.58
N VAL A 112 -5.08 5.26 11.73
CA VAL A 112 -5.97 6.12 12.52
C VAL A 112 -6.17 7.46 11.81
N GLY A 113 -7.40 7.96 11.81
CA GLY A 113 -7.72 9.29 11.31
C GLY A 113 -7.05 10.40 12.12
N GLY A 114 -6.78 11.52 11.47
CA GLY A 114 -6.23 12.71 12.10
C GLY A 114 -7.23 13.40 13.02
N ASP A 115 -6.75 13.99 14.10
CA ASP A 115 -7.58 14.72 15.05
C ASP A 115 -8.13 16.02 14.46
N ALA A 116 -9.32 16.42 14.92
CA ALA A 116 -9.86 17.73 14.64
C ALA A 116 -9.06 18.81 15.38
N VAL A 117 -8.85 19.96 14.74
CA VAL A 117 -8.12 21.08 15.33
C VAL A 117 -9.01 22.31 15.43
N LEU A 118 -9.24 22.77 16.66
CA LEU A 118 -9.74 24.11 16.95
C LEU A 118 -8.55 25.07 17.09
N ILE A 119 -8.50 26.08 16.26
CA ILE A 119 -7.55 27.17 16.41
C ILE A 119 -8.18 28.20 17.35
N SER A 120 -7.97 28.04 18.65
CA SER A 120 -8.24 29.15 19.57
C SER A 120 -7.13 30.22 19.43
N PHE A 121 -7.47 31.47 19.56
CA PHE A 121 -6.61 32.67 19.35
C PHE A 121 -5.36 32.74 20.24
N MET A 122 -5.10 31.75 21.06
CA MET A 122 -3.98 31.67 21.98
C MET A 122 -3.16 30.39 21.69
N GLY A 123 -2.29 30.49 20.74
CA GLY A 123 -0.95 29.93 20.66
C GLY A 123 -0.65 28.54 21.26
N ASN A 124 -1.22 27.46 20.75
CA ASN A 124 -0.60 26.16 20.91
C ASN A 124 -0.43 25.50 19.55
N TYR A 125 0.81 25.48 19.09
CA TYR A 125 1.22 24.74 17.90
C TYR A 125 1.20 23.26 18.23
N GLY A 126 0.27 22.50 17.65
CA GLY A 126 0.31 21.06 17.68
C GLY A 126 1.57 20.55 16.96
N THR A 127 2.43 19.85 17.67
CA THR A 127 3.60 19.21 17.11
C THR A 127 3.17 18.00 16.28
N CYS A 128 3.36 18.06 14.97
CA CYS A 128 3.29 16.88 14.12
C CYS A 128 4.33 15.87 14.60
N ARG A 129 3.90 14.73 15.13
CA ARG A 129 4.81 13.59 15.30
C ARG A 129 5.15 13.06 13.92
N SER A 130 6.44 13.01 13.63
CA SER A 130 7.02 12.54 12.39
C SER A 130 6.84 11.03 12.24
N GLY A 131 5.73 10.60 11.66
CA GLY A 131 5.67 9.41 10.85
C GLY A 131 5.81 9.87 9.40
N ARG A 132 6.34 9.08 8.51
CA ARG A 132 6.47 9.44 7.09
C ARG A 132 5.10 9.90 6.57
N ALA A 133 4.88 11.21 6.55
CA ALA A 133 3.72 11.80 5.94
C ALA A 133 3.89 11.73 4.43
N PHE A 134 3.35 10.71 3.79
CA PHE A 134 3.09 10.77 2.37
C PHE A 134 1.71 11.42 2.18
N SER A 135 1.78 12.57 1.62
CA SER A 135 0.73 13.52 1.37
C SER A 135 -0.36 12.97 0.46
N GLY A 136 -1.46 12.60 1.04
CA GLY A 136 -2.70 12.82 0.31
C GLY A 136 -3.28 14.17 0.75
N GLN A 137 -2.79 15.27 0.23
CA GLN A 137 -3.16 16.65 0.55
C GLN A 137 -2.27 17.30 1.64
N SER A 138 -1.43 18.15 1.16
CA SER A 138 -0.52 19.00 1.86
C SER A 138 -1.15 19.70 3.06
N ALA A 139 -0.64 19.46 4.26
CA ALA A 139 -0.66 20.47 5.29
C ALA A 139 0.25 21.61 4.79
N PHE A 140 -0.32 22.63 4.19
CA PHE A 140 0.42 23.78 3.73
C PHE A 140 0.79 24.61 4.94
N PHE A 141 2.03 24.55 5.38
CA PHE A 141 2.57 25.53 6.32
C PHE A 141 2.81 26.83 5.57
N GLY A 142 1.79 27.69 5.52
CA GLY A 142 1.96 29.05 5.12
C GLY A 142 2.94 29.76 6.06
N SER A 143 3.71 30.71 5.54
CA SER A 143 4.69 31.46 6.34
C SER A 143 4.00 32.13 7.53
N VAL A 144 4.68 32.19 8.67
CA VAL A 144 4.25 32.75 9.97
C VAL A 144 3.81 34.23 9.89
N ARG A 145 3.87 34.86 8.75
CA ARG A 145 3.48 36.26 8.56
C ARG A 145 2.01 36.50 8.19
N ASP A 146 1.31 35.48 7.74
CA ASP A 146 -0.11 35.62 7.43
C ASP A 146 -0.95 34.84 8.43
N ARG A 147 -1.33 35.50 9.51
CA ARG A 147 -2.14 34.95 10.61
C ARG A 147 -3.55 34.53 10.18
N ARG A 148 -3.86 34.56 8.89
CA ARG A 148 -5.19 34.33 8.32
C ARG A 148 -5.40 32.99 7.64
N SER A 149 -4.39 32.11 7.63
CA SER A 149 -4.43 30.89 6.79
C SER A 149 -4.12 29.61 7.54
N PHE A 150 -4.42 29.47 8.79
CA PHE A 150 -4.18 28.22 9.51
C PHE A 150 -5.47 27.47 9.76
N VAL A 151 -5.79 26.64 8.83
CA VAL A 151 -6.62 25.48 9.11
C VAL A 151 -5.67 24.33 9.35
N GLY A 152 -5.40 24.06 10.61
CA GLY A 152 -4.55 22.94 10.97
C GLY A 152 -5.27 21.65 10.63
N MET A 153 -4.87 21.01 9.55
CA MET A 153 -5.17 19.61 9.34
C MET A 153 -4.04 18.81 9.99
N ILE A 154 -4.35 17.99 10.97
CA ILE A 154 -3.39 17.00 11.46
C ILE A 154 -3.43 15.86 10.47
N PRO A 155 -2.33 15.57 9.74
CA PRO A 155 -2.29 14.42 8.87
C PRO A 155 -2.42 13.15 9.71
N ALA A 156 -3.18 12.19 9.20
CA ALA A 156 -3.20 10.85 9.75
C ALA A 156 -1.80 10.21 9.61
N ALA A 157 -1.46 9.36 10.56
CA ALA A 157 -0.24 8.57 10.46
C ALA A 157 -0.41 7.50 9.37
N VAL A 158 0.65 7.26 8.62
CA VAL A 158 0.73 6.11 7.72
C VAL A 158 1.33 4.95 8.50
N ASN A 159 0.59 3.86 8.59
CA ASN A 159 1.04 2.61 9.17
C ASN A 159 1.32 1.60 8.08
N GLU A 160 2.38 0.83 8.22
CA GLU A 160 2.77 -0.22 7.29
C GLU A 160 2.63 -1.59 7.97
N PHE A 161 2.00 -2.53 7.28
CA PHE A 161 1.73 -3.88 7.78
C PHE A 161 2.14 -4.92 6.76
N GLY A 162 2.85 -5.96 7.21
CA GLY A 162 3.05 -7.19 6.45
C GLY A 162 1.90 -8.16 6.70
N ILE A 163 1.25 -8.64 5.64
CA ILE A 163 0.07 -9.51 5.74
C ILE A 163 0.31 -10.77 4.91
N ASN A 164 0.21 -11.94 5.56
CA ASN A 164 0.18 -13.23 4.86
C ASN A 164 -1.22 -13.44 4.26
N LEU A 165 -1.26 -13.86 3.01
CA LEU A 165 -2.49 -13.95 2.22
C LEU A 165 -2.67 -15.34 1.64
N THR A 166 -3.91 -15.70 1.34
CA THR A 166 -4.27 -16.90 0.56
C THR A 166 -4.80 -16.46 -0.80
N PRO A 167 -4.24 -16.95 -1.92
CA PRO A 167 -4.74 -16.64 -3.25
C PRO A 167 -6.23 -16.96 -3.40
N GLY A 168 -6.98 -16.06 -4.02
CA GLY A 168 -8.42 -16.19 -4.26
C GLY A 168 -9.31 -15.69 -3.12
N GLU A 169 -8.78 -15.46 -1.92
CA GLU A 169 -9.54 -14.87 -0.82
C GLU A 169 -9.75 -13.37 -1.00
N THR A 170 -10.72 -12.83 -0.27
CA THR A 170 -11.11 -11.42 -0.34
C THR A 170 -10.59 -10.64 0.85
N VAL A 171 -9.90 -9.55 0.57
CA VAL A 171 -9.48 -8.53 1.52
C VAL A 171 -10.47 -7.37 1.48
N THR A 172 -10.96 -6.93 2.64
CA THR A 172 -11.83 -5.75 2.74
C THR A 172 -10.99 -4.52 2.98
N ILE A 173 -11.17 -3.50 2.16
CA ILE A 173 -10.49 -2.22 2.21
C ILE A 173 -11.50 -1.15 2.63
N THR A 174 -11.27 -0.50 3.76
CA THR A 174 -12.03 0.66 4.21
C THR A 174 -11.14 1.89 4.09
N VAL A 175 -11.64 2.94 3.44
CA VAL A 175 -10.93 4.23 3.34
C VAL A 175 -11.65 5.26 4.17
N GLY A 176 -10.94 5.82 5.15
CA GLY A 176 -11.48 6.82 6.07
C GLY A 176 -11.79 8.14 5.37
N ALA A 177 -12.95 8.69 5.64
CA ALA A 177 -13.30 10.03 5.17
C ALA A 177 -12.48 11.11 5.90
N GLY A 178 -12.25 12.23 5.24
CA GLY A 178 -11.74 13.42 5.91
C GLY A 178 -12.74 13.98 6.91
N GLY A 179 -12.24 14.56 7.99
CA GLY A 179 -13.06 15.23 8.98
C GLY A 179 -13.73 16.50 8.42
N ALA A 180 -14.94 16.77 8.86
CA ALA A 180 -15.65 17.96 8.46
C ALA A 180 -15.02 19.23 9.11
N GLN A 181 -15.05 20.32 8.36
CA GLN A 181 -14.64 21.64 8.86
C GLN A 181 -15.59 22.15 9.96
N GLY A 182 -15.04 22.91 10.90
CA GLY A 182 -15.82 23.73 11.83
C GLY A 182 -16.31 25.03 11.18
N ALA A 183 -17.06 25.84 11.92
CA ALA A 183 -17.46 27.17 11.47
C ALA A 183 -16.32 28.21 11.62
N LEU A 184 -16.39 29.30 10.84
CA LEU A 184 -15.58 30.51 11.04
C LEU A 184 -16.28 31.47 11.97
N SER A 185 -15.55 32.17 12.84
CA SER A 185 -16.09 33.27 13.59
C SER A 185 -16.35 34.48 12.66
N ALA A 186 -17.37 35.26 12.96
CA ALA A 186 -17.72 36.48 12.22
C ALA A 186 -16.57 37.52 12.22
N TYR A 187 -15.57 37.36 13.06
CA TYR A 187 -14.43 38.26 13.23
C TYR A 187 -13.15 37.82 12.48
N ALA A 188 -13.18 36.68 11.78
CA ALA A 188 -12.06 36.23 11.01
C ALA A 188 -12.35 36.32 9.49
N PRO A 189 -12.15 37.49 8.86
CA PRO A 189 -12.28 37.62 7.41
C PRO A 189 -11.07 36.94 6.74
N GLY A 190 -11.19 35.69 6.37
CA GLY A 190 -10.14 34.97 5.64
C GLY A 190 -10.63 33.61 5.15
N PRO A 191 -10.04 33.07 4.09
CA PRO A 191 -10.33 31.71 3.64
C PRO A 191 -9.78 30.73 4.68
N GLY A 192 -10.64 30.11 5.47
CA GLY A 192 -10.01 29.52 6.62
C GLY A 192 -10.56 28.21 7.15
N THR A 193 -11.69 27.71 6.74
CA THR A 193 -12.07 26.35 7.13
C THR A 193 -11.77 25.35 6.01
N ALA A 194 -11.21 24.22 6.35
CA ALA A 194 -11.02 23.15 5.38
C ALA A 194 -11.44 21.80 5.97
N ASN A 195 -12.07 21.02 5.13
CA ASN A 195 -12.27 19.60 5.42
C ASN A 195 -10.91 18.90 5.41
N GLY A 196 -10.75 17.90 6.24
CA GLY A 196 -9.63 16.96 6.13
C GLY A 196 -9.68 16.20 4.79
N GLY A 197 -8.55 15.81 4.27
CA GLY A 197 -8.47 14.91 3.10
C GLY A 197 -8.91 13.50 3.47
N SER A 198 -9.45 12.75 2.52
CA SER A 198 -9.70 11.32 2.70
C SER A 198 -8.39 10.54 2.90
N GLY A 199 -8.46 9.43 3.62
CA GLY A 199 -7.36 8.50 3.74
C GLY A 199 -7.09 7.72 2.44
N PHE A 200 -6.20 6.76 2.52
CA PHE A 200 -5.92 5.81 1.45
C PHE A 200 -5.38 4.48 1.99
N VAL A 201 -5.43 3.47 1.15
CA VAL A 201 -4.72 2.21 1.36
C VAL A 201 -3.89 1.91 0.12
N ASN A 202 -2.64 1.50 0.33
CA ASN A 202 -1.74 1.09 -0.73
C ASN A 202 -1.29 -0.36 -0.45
N ILE A 203 -1.48 -1.28 -1.39
CA ILE A 203 -1.08 -2.68 -1.26
C ILE A 203 0.03 -2.98 -2.26
N GLU A 204 1.20 -3.34 -1.75
CA GLU A 204 2.33 -3.81 -2.53
C GLU A 204 2.44 -5.34 -2.42
N TYR A 205 2.57 -6.03 -3.54
CA TYR A 205 2.75 -7.48 -3.60
C TYR A 205 3.61 -7.89 -4.79
N TRP A 206 4.03 -9.13 -4.79
CA TRP A 206 4.89 -9.69 -5.84
C TRP A 206 4.22 -10.91 -6.50
N ILE A 207 4.27 -10.96 -7.83
CA ILE A 207 3.65 -12.01 -8.64
C ILE A 207 4.64 -12.53 -9.69
#